data_5855fe84ba92086aca73712e9207629e
#
_entry.id   5855fe84ba92086aca73712e9207629e
#
_cell.length_a   1.000
_cell.length_b   1.000
_cell.length_c   1.000
_cell.angle_alpha   90.00
_cell.angle_beta   90.00
_cell.angle_gamma   90.00
#
_symmetry.space_group_name_H-M   'P 1'
#
loop_
_entity.id
_entity.type
_entity.pdbx_description
1 polymer ?
#
loop_
_entity_poly.entity_id
_entity_poly.type
_entity_poly.pdbx_seq_one_letter_code
_entity_poly.pdbx_strand_id
1 'polypeptide(L)'
;MQASAKPEFSANIVTNMTTPASRETAAALPMRMTIAKLNFFYGQKQILFDVNMGIADKKVTALIGPSGCGKSTLLRTLNRMHETVSTSRLDGEILLDGQNILAQDVTALRRRIGMVFQRPNPFPKSIYDNVAYGPRINGYKGSLADTV
;
A
#
# COMPACT_ATOMS: atom_id res chain seq x y z
N MET A 1 20.32 -36.90 4.83
CA MET A 1 20.14 -35.46 5.09
C MET A 1 19.77 -34.80 3.76
N GLN A 2 18.48 -34.68 3.48
CA GLN A 2 17.99 -34.02 2.25
C GLN A 2 17.73 -32.54 2.60
N ALA A 3 18.43 -31.65 1.90
CA ALA A 3 18.20 -30.22 1.97
C ALA A 3 16.84 -29.91 1.32
N SER A 4 15.89 -29.46 2.12
CA SER A 4 14.59 -28.96 1.66
C SER A 4 14.82 -27.69 0.86
N ALA A 5 14.66 -27.76 -0.44
CA ALA A 5 14.64 -26.62 -1.33
C ALA A 5 13.48 -25.70 -0.93
N LYS A 6 13.79 -24.49 -0.50
CA LYS A 6 12.80 -23.43 -0.29
C LYS A 6 12.20 -23.07 -1.66
N PRO A 7 10.88 -22.94 -1.78
CA PRO A 7 10.30 -22.42 -3.01
C PRO A 7 10.73 -20.95 -3.15
N GLU A 8 11.54 -20.66 -4.14
CA GLU A 8 11.78 -19.29 -4.60
C GLU A 8 10.48 -18.76 -5.19
N PHE A 9 9.77 -17.97 -4.41
CA PHE A 9 8.58 -17.29 -4.86
C PHE A 9 9.00 -15.96 -5.50
N SER A 10 9.35 -16.03 -6.78
CA SER A 10 9.41 -14.84 -7.62
C SER A 10 7.99 -14.35 -7.85
N ALA A 11 7.61 -13.28 -7.18
CA ALA A 11 6.31 -12.66 -7.38
C ALA A 11 6.30 -11.99 -8.76
N ASN A 12 5.87 -12.72 -9.78
CA ASN A 12 5.49 -12.11 -11.06
C ASN A 12 4.23 -11.28 -10.82
N ILE A 13 4.41 -10.02 -10.48
CA ILE A 13 3.35 -9.03 -10.44
C ILE A 13 3.12 -8.59 -11.88
N VAL A 14 2.18 -9.20 -12.53
CA VAL A 14 1.72 -8.79 -13.87
C VAL A 14 0.52 -7.87 -13.68
N THR A 15 0.73 -6.60 -13.81
CA THR A 15 0.56 -5.75 -14.98
C THR A 15 -0.82 -5.73 -15.63
N ASN A 16 -1.45 -4.55 -15.60
CA ASN A 16 -2.29 -3.97 -16.65
C ASN A 16 -3.18 -4.91 -17.47
N MET A 17 -4.39 -5.14 -17.01
CA MET A 17 -5.47 -5.45 -17.94
C MET A 17 -5.87 -4.15 -18.64
N THR A 18 -5.22 -3.86 -19.75
CA THR A 18 -5.66 -2.85 -20.70
C THR A 18 -6.52 -3.58 -21.74
N THR A 19 -7.78 -3.19 -21.87
CA THR A 19 -8.65 -3.54 -22.99
C THR A 19 -7.94 -3.19 -24.30
N PRO A 20 -7.99 -4.03 -25.35
CA PRO A 20 -7.28 -3.78 -26.59
C PRO A 20 -7.99 -2.71 -27.41
N ALA A 21 -7.60 -1.47 -27.26
CA ALA A 21 -7.90 -0.41 -28.19
C ALA A 21 -6.67 0.47 -28.37
N SER A 22 -6.13 0.44 -29.60
CA SER A 22 -5.10 1.32 -30.17
C SER A 22 -3.67 1.24 -29.55
N ARG A 23 -2.75 0.80 -30.41
CA ARG A 23 -1.30 1.02 -30.28
C ARG A 23 -1.00 2.52 -30.41
N GLU A 24 -1.18 3.26 -29.34
CA GLU A 24 -0.51 4.54 -29.16
C GLU A 24 0.83 4.29 -28.47
N THR A 25 1.85 4.91 -28.98
CA THR A 25 3.23 4.97 -28.44
C THR A 25 3.16 5.16 -26.93
N ALA A 26 3.59 4.16 -26.18
CA ALA A 26 3.49 4.12 -24.72
C ALA A 26 4.39 5.22 -24.12
N ALA A 27 3.87 6.44 -24.03
CA ALA A 27 4.41 7.42 -23.10
C ALA A 27 4.31 6.77 -21.70
N ALA A 28 5.44 6.66 -21.01
CA ALA A 28 5.50 6.04 -19.69
C ALA A 28 4.49 6.74 -18.79
N LEU A 29 3.52 5.99 -18.26
CA LEU A 29 2.50 6.54 -17.37
C LEU A 29 3.18 7.19 -16.16
N PRO A 30 2.76 8.38 -15.74
CA PRO A 30 3.31 9.00 -14.54
C PRO A 30 3.08 8.07 -13.35
N MET A 31 4.16 7.74 -12.64
CA MET A 31 4.10 6.88 -11.46
C MET A 31 3.76 7.71 -10.23
N ARG A 32 2.70 7.32 -9.54
CA ARG A 32 2.33 7.88 -8.25
C ARG A 32 3.21 7.37 -7.14
N MET A 33 3.49 6.05 -7.18
CA MET A 33 4.44 5.41 -6.26
C MET A 33 5.42 4.55 -7.03
N THR A 34 6.65 4.50 -6.52
CA THR A 34 7.69 3.60 -7.01
C THR A 34 8.24 2.81 -5.83
N ILE A 35 8.35 1.50 -6.01
CA ILE A 35 8.88 0.58 -5.02
C ILE A 35 10.11 -0.07 -5.64
N ALA A 36 11.24 0.01 -4.93
CA ALA A 36 12.51 -0.53 -5.40
C ALA A 36 13.17 -1.40 -4.33
N LYS A 37 13.52 -2.62 -4.71
CA LYS A 37 14.26 -3.60 -3.89
C LYS A 37 13.65 -3.80 -2.50
N LEU A 38 12.32 -3.78 -2.41
CA LEU A 38 11.62 -3.86 -1.15
C LEU A 38 11.71 -5.26 -0.56
N ASN A 39 12.36 -5.38 0.58
CA ASN A 39 12.38 -6.55 1.44
C ASN A 39 11.68 -6.21 2.74
N PHE A 40 10.86 -7.13 3.24
CA PHE A 40 10.12 -6.89 4.47
C PHE A 40 10.13 -8.11 5.39
N PHE A 41 10.26 -7.87 6.69
CA PHE A 41 10.42 -8.89 7.70
C PHE A 41 9.49 -8.63 8.90
N TYR A 42 8.99 -9.72 9.50
CA TYR A 42 8.47 -9.75 10.86
C TYR A 42 9.44 -10.57 11.72
N GLY A 43 10.16 -9.91 12.63
CA GLY A 43 11.27 -10.54 13.35
C GLY A 43 12.32 -11.10 12.38
N GLN A 44 12.56 -12.40 12.45
CA GLN A 44 13.50 -13.08 11.55
C GLN A 44 12.85 -13.59 10.25
N LYS A 45 11.49 -13.57 10.17
CA LYS A 45 10.78 -14.11 9.01
C LYS A 45 10.65 -13.07 7.92
N GLN A 46 11.26 -13.32 6.77
CA GLN A 46 11.06 -12.51 5.57
C GLN A 46 9.71 -12.83 4.92
N ILE A 47 8.98 -11.80 4.53
CA ILE A 47 7.65 -11.88 3.92
C ILE A 47 7.66 -11.35 2.48
N LEU A 48 8.38 -10.25 2.23
CA LEU A 48 8.54 -9.69 0.88
C LEU A 48 9.99 -9.82 0.47
N PHE A 49 10.20 -10.18 -0.80
CA PHE A 49 11.51 -10.50 -1.35
C PHE A 49 11.74 -9.66 -2.60
N ASP A 50 12.64 -8.70 -2.54
CA ASP A 50 13.08 -7.84 -3.65
C ASP A 50 11.94 -7.34 -4.54
N VAL A 51 10.88 -6.82 -3.93
CA VAL A 51 9.71 -6.34 -4.68
C VAL A 51 10.06 -5.04 -5.40
N ASN A 52 9.88 -5.06 -6.72
CA ASN A 52 10.10 -3.93 -7.60
C ASN A 52 8.81 -3.68 -8.39
N MET A 53 8.17 -2.51 -8.22
CA MET A 53 6.95 -2.17 -8.95
C MET A 53 6.68 -0.67 -8.97
N GLY A 54 5.91 -0.23 -9.98
CA GLY A 54 5.33 1.10 -10.04
C GLY A 54 3.81 1.05 -9.88
N ILE A 55 3.24 2.06 -9.24
CA ILE A 55 1.81 2.30 -9.16
C ILE A 55 1.54 3.58 -9.94
N ALA A 56 0.83 3.45 -11.06
CA ALA A 56 0.53 4.56 -11.95
C ALA A 56 -0.47 5.54 -11.30
N ASP A 57 -0.32 6.82 -11.60
CA ASP A 57 -1.25 7.85 -11.13
C ASP A 57 -2.63 7.66 -11.76
N LYS A 58 -3.68 7.87 -10.98
CA LYS A 58 -5.09 7.79 -11.40
C LYS A 58 -5.48 6.48 -12.10
N LYS A 59 -4.80 5.38 -11.77
CA LYS A 59 -5.10 4.03 -12.28
C LYS A 59 -5.34 3.07 -11.13
N VAL A 60 -6.05 1.99 -11.43
CA VAL A 60 -6.22 0.87 -10.50
C VAL A 60 -5.08 -0.12 -10.71
N THR A 61 -4.39 -0.47 -9.63
CA THR A 61 -3.40 -1.55 -9.62
C THR A 61 -3.93 -2.69 -8.76
N ALA A 62 -4.09 -3.88 -9.33
CA ALA A 62 -4.55 -5.05 -8.62
C ALA A 62 -3.39 -5.97 -8.24
N LEU A 63 -3.36 -6.41 -6.98
CA LEU A 63 -2.42 -7.42 -6.49
C LEU A 63 -3.12 -8.77 -6.43
N ILE A 64 -2.70 -9.70 -7.28
CA ILE A 64 -3.30 -11.03 -7.39
C ILE A 64 -2.29 -12.08 -6.92
N GLY A 65 -2.76 -13.10 -6.21
CA GLY A 65 -1.93 -14.20 -5.73
C GLY A 65 -2.60 -14.98 -4.60
N PRO A 66 -2.04 -16.15 -4.22
CA PRO A 66 -2.61 -17.01 -3.20
C PRO A 66 -2.67 -16.34 -1.81
N SER A 67 -3.45 -16.92 -0.91
CA SER A 67 -3.50 -16.46 0.47
C SER A 67 -2.11 -16.59 1.12
N GLY A 68 -1.72 -15.59 1.92
CA GLY A 68 -0.44 -15.58 2.64
C GLY A 68 0.79 -15.17 1.82
N CYS A 69 0.68 -14.87 0.51
CA CYS A 69 1.84 -14.47 -0.30
C CYS A 69 2.35 -13.03 -0.06
N GLY A 70 1.83 -12.29 0.93
CA GLY A 70 2.36 -10.98 1.29
C GLY A 70 1.59 -9.76 0.75
N LYS A 71 0.50 -9.91 -0.02
CA LYS A 71 -0.28 -8.78 -0.58
C LYS A 71 -0.68 -7.74 0.47
N SER A 72 -1.29 -8.19 1.56
CA SER A 72 -1.72 -7.28 2.65
C SER A 72 -0.52 -6.70 3.40
N THR A 73 0.60 -7.42 3.47
CA THR A 73 1.85 -6.89 4.02
C THR A 73 2.37 -5.76 3.14
N LEU A 74 2.44 -5.97 1.83
CA LEU A 74 2.83 -4.92 0.88
C LEU A 74 1.94 -3.69 1.02
N LEU A 75 0.62 -3.83 1.03
CA LEU A 75 -0.29 -2.69 1.20
C LEU A 75 -0.02 -1.93 2.51
N ARG A 76 0.28 -2.63 3.61
CA ARG A 76 0.63 -2.00 4.89
C ARG A 76 1.98 -1.29 4.88
N THR A 77 2.91 -1.68 4.01
CA THR A 77 4.19 -0.95 3.87
C THR A 77 3.98 0.39 3.18
N LEU A 78 3.06 0.49 2.22
CA LEU A 78 2.84 1.71 1.43
C LEU A 78 2.37 2.91 2.25
N ASN A 79 1.63 2.69 3.36
CA ASN A 79 1.17 3.75 4.26
C ASN A 79 1.83 3.67 5.66
N ARG A 80 2.92 2.92 5.79
CA ARG A 80 3.68 2.73 7.03
C ARG A 80 2.88 2.14 8.20
N MET A 81 1.76 1.44 7.91
CA MET A 81 1.00 0.73 8.95
C MET A 81 1.77 -0.45 9.56
N HIS A 82 2.79 -0.95 8.89
CA HIS A 82 3.67 -1.99 9.43
C HIS A 82 4.40 -1.56 10.70
N GLU A 83 4.67 -0.27 10.88
CA GLU A 83 5.37 0.28 12.06
C GLU A 83 4.60 0.10 13.38
N THR A 84 3.31 -0.26 13.31
CA THR A 84 2.54 -0.65 14.50
C THR A 84 3.00 -1.99 15.09
N VAL A 85 3.80 -2.75 14.35
CA VAL A 85 4.41 -4.01 14.78
C VAL A 85 5.90 -3.76 15.07
N SER A 86 6.29 -3.75 16.32
CA SER A 86 7.65 -3.39 16.77
C SER A 86 8.76 -4.27 16.19
N THR A 87 8.44 -5.49 15.80
CA THR A 87 9.40 -6.43 15.19
C THR A 87 9.48 -6.31 13.67
N SER A 88 8.76 -5.36 13.07
CA SER A 88 8.80 -5.17 11.62
C SER A 88 10.07 -4.46 11.18
N ARG A 89 10.64 -4.91 10.06
CA ARG A 89 11.77 -4.28 9.40
C ARG A 89 11.53 -4.22 7.89
N LEU A 90 11.85 -3.07 7.31
CA LEU A 90 11.74 -2.80 5.89
C LEU A 90 13.11 -2.38 5.37
N ASP A 91 13.59 -3.04 4.32
CA ASP A 91 14.78 -2.68 3.57
C ASP A 91 14.36 -2.38 2.12
N GLY A 92 15.01 -1.44 1.47
CA GLY A 92 14.64 -0.94 0.14
C GLY A 92 14.01 0.44 0.19
N GLU A 93 13.38 0.84 -0.90
CA GLU A 93 12.86 2.19 -1.05
C GLU A 93 11.41 2.20 -1.54
N ILE A 94 10.60 3.09 -0.98
CA ILE A 94 9.24 3.38 -1.45
C ILE A 94 9.14 4.89 -1.61
N LEU A 95 8.89 5.33 -2.84
CA LEU A 95 8.72 6.74 -3.17
C LEU A 95 7.23 7.03 -3.43
N LEU A 96 6.74 8.13 -2.87
CA LEU A 96 5.45 8.75 -3.21
C LEU A 96 5.75 10.12 -3.82
N ASP A 97 5.37 10.33 -5.07
CA ASP A 97 5.68 11.55 -5.83
C ASP A 97 7.19 11.87 -5.81
N GLY A 98 8.04 10.86 -5.94
CA GLY A 98 9.49 10.99 -5.93
C GLY A 98 10.11 11.21 -4.54
N GLN A 99 9.33 11.24 -3.47
CA GLN A 99 9.82 11.43 -2.10
C GLN A 99 9.73 10.14 -1.29
N ASN A 100 10.82 9.77 -0.62
CA ASN A 100 10.84 8.57 0.22
C ASN A 100 9.83 8.69 1.37
N ILE A 101 8.92 7.73 1.44
CA ILE A 101 7.87 7.72 2.47
C ILE A 101 8.41 7.58 3.89
N LEU A 102 9.57 6.96 4.08
CA LEU A 102 10.19 6.79 5.39
C LEU A 102 10.76 8.10 5.94
N ALA A 103 11.09 9.06 5.07
CA ALA A 103 11.57 10.38 5.45
C ALA A 103 10.44 11.38 5.77
N GLN A 104 9.18 11.02 5.49
CA GLN A 104 8.02 11.90 5.69
C GLN A 104 7.44 11.73 7.10
N ASP A 105 6.76 12.77 7.61
CA ASP A 105 5.91 12.61 8.80
C ASP A 105 4.81 11.58 8.53
N VAL A 106 4.67 10.63 9.44
CA VAL A 106 3.75 9.48 9.27
C VAL A 106 2.29 9.91 9.23
N THR A 107 1.92 10.95 9.97
CA THR A 107 0.55 11.47 9.99
C THR A 107 0.22 12.17 8.68
N ALA A 108 1.13 12.99 8.18
CA ALA A 108 1.01 13.64 6.88
C ALA A 108 0.92 12.62 5.75
N LEU A 109 1.76 11.56 5.77
CA LEU A 109 1.70 10.47 4.81
C LEU A 109 0.34 9.77 4.82
N ARG A 110 -0.17 9.39 5.99
CA ARG A 110 -1.46 8.67 6.14
C ARG A 110 -2.67 9.51 5.77
N ARG A 111 -2.58 10.84 5.78
CA ARG A 111 -3.62 11.72 5.20
C ARG A 111 -3.67 11.62 3.67
N ARG A 112 -2.55 11.30 3.03
CA ARG A 112 -2.43 11.15 1.57
C ARG A 112 -2.71 9.73 1.09
N ILE A 113 -2.46 8.72 1.92
CA ILE A 113 -2.63 7.30 1.58
C ILE A 113 -3.61 6.67 2.57
N GLY A 114 -4.89 6.70 2.21
CA GLY A 114 -5.93 6.00 2.95
C GLY A 114 -5.82 4.47 2.80
N MET A 115 -6.40 3.74 3.76
CA MET A 115 -6.48 2.28 3.70
C MET A 115 -7.87 1.80 4.09
N VAL A 116 -8.44 0.91 3.28
CA VAL A 116 -9.67 0.19 3.61
C VAL A 116 -9.28 -1.20 4.10
N PHE A 117 -9.73 -1.55 5.30
CA PHE A 117 -9.44 -2.85 5.90
C PHE A 117 -10.47 -3.90 5.48
N GLN A 118 -10.03 -5.15 5.38
CA GLN A 118 -10.90 -6.28 5.06
C GLN A 118 -12.02 -6.48 6.10
N ARG A 119 -11.73 -6.22 7.38
CA ARG A 119 -12.72 -6.24 8.46
C ARG A 119 -13.01 -4.81 8.90
N PRO A 120 -14.28 -4.39 8.90
CA PRO A 120 -14.63 -3.08 9.42
C PRO A 120 -14.28 -3.00 10.91
N ASN A 121 -13.75 -1.85 11.32
CA ASN A 121 -13.42 -1.57 12.72
C ASN A 121 -13.99 -0.19 13.11
N PRO A 122 -15.32 -0.06 13.18
CA PRO A 122 -15.95 1.20 13.55
C PRO A 122 -15.68 1.54 15.02
N PHE A 123 -15.63 2.83 15.31
CA PHE A 123 -15.65 3.31 16.69
C PHE A 123 -17.01 3.00 17.33
N PRO A 124 -17.09 2.82 18.66
CA PRO A 124 -18.35 2.66 19.40
C PRO A 124 -19.13 3.98 19.47
N LYS A 125 -19.55 4.49 18.32
CA LYS A 125 -20.23 5.76 18.09
C LYS A 125 -21.34 5.57 17.05
N SER A 126 -22.15 6.62 16.81
CA SER A 126 -23.13 6.62 15.74
C SER A 126 -22.47 6.42 14.36
N ILE A 127 -23.27 6.02 13.36
CA ILE A 127 -22.82 5.93 11.96
C ILE A 127 -22.33 7.30 11.52
N TYR A 128 -23.10 8.36 11.80
CA TYR A 128 -22.74 9.73 11.50
C TYR A 128 -21.35 10.11 12.08
N ASP A 129 -21.12 9.83 13.37
CA ASP A 129 -19.84 10.15 14.00
C ASP A 129 -18.66 9.35 13.47
N ASN A 130 -18.90 8.11 13.03
CA ASN A 130 -17.87 7.31 12.37
C ASN A 130 -17.47 7.92 11.02
N VAL A 131 -18.44 8.33 10.19
CA VAL A 131 -18.18 8.94 8.89
C VAL A 131 -17.58 10.35 9.07
N ALA A 132 -18.11 11.16 9.97
CA ALA A 132 -17.63 12.50 10.28
C ALA A 132 -16.26 12.54 10.95
N TYR A 133 -15.78 11.43 11.48
CA TYR A 133 -14.52 11.37 12.23
C TYR A 133 -13.31 11.81 11.39
N GLY A 134 -13.19 11.27 10.18
CA GLY A 134 -12.10 11.61 9.27
C GLY A 134 -12.02 13.11 8.95
N PRO A 135 -13.09 13.73 8.43
CA PRO A 135 -13.17 15.17 8.23
C PRO A 135 -12.83 16.00 9.48
N ARG A 136 -13.37 15.62 10.65
CA ARG A 136 -13.12 16.35 11.93
C ARG A 136 -11.63 16.37 12.29
N ILE A 137 -10.95 15.21 12.31
CA ILE A 137 -9.54 15.14 12.72
C ILE A 137 -8.59 15.76 11.69
N ASN A 138 -9.04 15.88 10.44
CA ASN A 138 -8.25 16.51 9.37
C ASN A 138 -8.52 18.02 9.24
N GLY A 139 -9.31 18.60 10.16
CA GLY A 139 -9.55 20.04 10.20
C GLY A 139 -10.47 20.56 9.09
N TYR A 140 -11.40 19.71 8.62
CA TYR A 140 -12.41 20.15 7.65
C TYR A 140 -13.28 21.26 8.23
N LYS A 141 -13.38 22.37 7.48
CA LYS A 141 -14.08 23.60 7.90
C LYS A 141 -15.47 23.78 7.30
N GLY A 142 -15.92 22.85 6.46
CA GLY A 142 -17.23 22.87 5.83
C GLY A 142 -18.34 22.30 6.71
N SER A 143 -19.59 22.27 6.20
CA SER A 143 -20.72 21.62 6.85
C SER A 143 -20.52 20.10 6.85
N LEU A 144 -20.40 19.51 8.04
CA LEU A 144 -20.33 18.05 8.16
C LEU A 144 -21.65 17.38 7.79
N ALA A 145 -22.79 18.06 8.00
CA ALA A 145 -24.11 17.53 7.65
C ALA A 145 -24.27 17.33 6.13
N ASP A 146 -23.61 18.18 5.32
CA ASP A 146 -23.64 18.06 3.85
C ASP A 146 -22.59 17.09 3.30
N THR A 147 -21.64 16.68 4.14
CA THR A 147 -20.51 15.82 3.74
C THR A 147 -20.74 14.36 4.13
N VAL A 148 -21.56 14.08 5.13
CA VAL A 148 -21.89 12.78 5.70
C VAL A 148 -23.26 12.31 5.26
#